data_5b5d06d961c9379cd0ea0a57273efa5b
#
_entry.id   5b5d06d961c9379cd0ea0a57273efa5b
#
_cell.length_a   1.000
_cell.length_b   1.000
_cell.length_c   1.000
_cell.angle_alpha   90.00
_cell.angle_beta   90.00
_cell.angle_gamma   90.00
#
_symmetry.space_group_name_H-M   'P 1'
#
loop_
_entity.id
_entity.type
_entity.pdbx_description
1 polymer ?
#
loop_
_entity_poly.entity_id
_entity_poly.type
_entity_poly.pdbx_seq_one_letter_code
_entity_poly.pdbx_strand_id
1 'polypeptide(L)'
;YVQDRVYEDVETLPHRHYALVLGTSKYVAKGKTNKYYDYRLEASKYLIDQNKVDYLLLSGDNRTLQYNEPRTMFVDLRKMGVSESVMFKDFAGFRTLDSVVRANKVFQVPSFTIISQKFHCERALLIAKHYDIDAICFTAKQPEVYFGTRVREIFARVKAVLDLIIGVKPYFLGTPEPLPMPAE
;
A
#
# COMPACT_ATOMS: atom_id res chain seq x y z
N TYR A 1 -8.96 -3.26 -17.06
CA TYR A 1 -8.03 -4.37 -17.22
C TYR A 1 -7.46 -4.88 -15.89
N VAL A 2 -7.76 -4.20 -14.78
CA VAL A 2 -7.45 -4.62 -13.41
C VAL A 2 -8.64 -4.39 -12.47
N GLN A 3 -9.79 -4.02 -13.01
CA GLN A 3 -10.99 -3.67 -12.25
C GLN A 3 -11.59 -4.88 -11.53
N ASP A 4 -11.45 -6.07 -12.11
CA ASP A 4 -11.82 -7.37 -11.55
C ASP A 4 -11.01 -7.77 -10.31
N ARG A 5 -9.89 -7.05 -10.04
CA ARG A 5 -9.02 -7.21 -8.88
C ARG A 5 -9.15 -6.11 -7.83
N VAL A 6 -10.12 -5.20 -8.00
CA VAL A 6 -10.41 -4.11 -7.07
C VAL A 6 -11.69 -4.41 -6.31
N TYR A 7 -11.59 -4.48 -4.99
CA TYR A 7 -12.68 -4.81 -4.07
C TYR A 7 -13.04 -3.58 -3.23
N GLU A 8 -14.31 -3.31 -3.11
CA GLU A 8 -14.88 -2.24 -2.28
C GLU A 8 -15.65 -2.82 -1.08
N ASP A 9 -16.06 -4.06 -1.19
CA ASP A 9 -16.80 -4.79 -0.16
C ASP A 9 -15.92 -5.92 0.42
N VAL A 10 -15.83 -5.96 1.75
CA VAL A 10 -15.06 -6.97 2.48
C VAL A 10 -15.62 -8.37 2.31
N GLU A 11 -16.94 -8.51 2.12
CA GLU A 11 -17.57 -9.82 1.96
C GLU A 11 -17.08 -10.54 0.69
N THR A 12 -16.86 -9.78 -0.39
CA THR A 12 -16.38 -10.31 -1.67
C THR A 12 -14.88 -10.42 -1.75
N LEU A 13 -14.13 -9.79 -0.80
CA LEU A 13 -12.68 -9.81 -0.79
C LEU A 13 -12.16 -11.20 -0.40
N PRO A 14 -11.36 -11.87 -1.27
CA PRO A 14 -10.69 -13.10 -0.89
C PRO A 14 -9.70 -12.88 0.26
N HIS A 15 -9.58 -13.87 1.16
CA HIS A 15 -8.52 -13.87 2.17
C HIS A 15 -7.14 -13.92 1.52
N ARG A 16 -6.23 -13.13 2.03
CA ARG A 16 -4.79 -13.15 1.70
C ARG A 16 -4.00 -12.97 2.99
N HIS A 17 -2.96 -13.78 3.20
CA HIS A 17 -2.16 -13.67 4.43
C HIS A 17 -1.53 -12.28 4.62
N TYR A 18 -1.18 -11.62 3.52
CA TYR A 18 -0.45 -10.36 3.57
C TYR A 18 -1.24 -9.22 2.95
N ALA A 19 -1.11 -8.04 3.56
CA ALA A 19 -1.55 -6.79 2.95
C ALA A 19 -0.40 -5.80 2.83
N LEU A 20 -0.30 -5.15 1.67
CA LEU A 20 0.61 -4.04 1.41
C LEU A 20 -0.15 -2.73 1.60
N VAL A 21 0.17 -2.00 2.68
CA VAL A 21 -0.39 -0.67 2.96
C VAL A 21 0.50 0.38 2.31
N LEU A 22 -0.02 1.06 1.29
CA LEU A 22 0.73 2.10 0.61
C LEU A 22 0.75 3.40 1.41
N GLY A 23 1.94 3.93 1.67
CA GLY A 23 2.15 5.15 2.43
C GLY A 23 1.57 6.40 1.78
N THR A 24 1.30 7.38 2.58
CA THR A 24 0.96 8.75 2.21
C THR A 24 1.19 9.67 3.40
N SER A 25 1.39 10.97 3.14
CA SER A 25 1.61 11.93 4.20
C SER A 25 0.45 11.97 5.21
N LYS A 26 0.77 11.92 6.52
CA LYS A 26 -0.20 12.05 7.60
C LYS A 26 -0.83 13.44 7.66
N TYR A 27 -0.11 14.47 7.23
CA TYR A 27 -0.58 15.85 7.27
C TYR A 27 -0.58 16.47 5.87
N VAL A 28 -1.61 17.23 5.56
CA VAL A 28 -1.70 18.07 4.35
C VAL A 28 -1.19 19.48 4.59
N ALA A 29 -1.23 19.95 5.85
CA ALA A 29 -0.71 21.23 6.34
C ALA A 29 -0.47 21.11 7.85
N LYS A 30 0.21 22.11 8.45
CA LYS A 30 0.44 22.14 9.90
C LYS A 30 -0.90 22.04 10.66
N GLY A 31 -1.03 20.97 11.47
CA GLY A 31 -2.22 20.72 12.29
C GLY A 31 -3.43 20.15 11.55
N LYS A 32 -3.36 19.92 10.21
CA LYS A 32 -4.46 19.36 9.44
C LYS A 32 -4.10 17.95 8.95
N THR A 33 -4.81 16.94 9.47
CA THR A 33 -4.63 15.54 9.08
C THR A 33 -5.07 15.29 7.64
N ASN A 34 -4.45 14.31 7.03
CA ASN A 34 -4.77 13.85 5.68
C ASN A 34 -5.80 12.71 5.76
N LYS A 35 -7.03 12.96 5.37
CA LYS A 35 -8.08 11.94 5.37
C LYS A 35 -7.75 10.70 4.55
N TYR A 36 -6.93 10.82 3.50
CA TYR A 36 -6.44 9.66 2.74
C TYR A 36 -5.61 8.73 3.62
N TYR A 37 -4.78 9.31 4.51
CA TYR A 37 -4.00 8.57 5.48
C TYR A 37 -4.91 7.86 6.49
N ASP A 38 -5.80 8.60 7.14
CA ASP A 38 -6.69 8.06 8.18
C ASP A 38 -7.52 6.90 7.63
N TYR A 39 -8.12 7.05 6.46
CA TYR A 39 -8.95 6.01 5.83
C TYR A 39 -8.16 4.76 5.42
N ARG A 40 -6.86 4.87 5.08
CA ARG A 40 -6.03 3.69 4.84
C ARG A 40 -5.77 2.91 6.12
N LEU A 41 -5.51 3.60 7.24
CA LEU A 41 -5.33 2.94 8.53
C LEU A 41 -6.62 2.28 9.00
N GLU A 42 -7.77 2.96 8.87
CA GLU A 42 -9.08 2.37 9.17
C GLU A 42 -9.33 1.11 8.34
N ALA A 43 -9.07 1.15 7.04
CA ALA A 43 -9.20 -0.01 6.16
C ALA A 43 -8.25 -1.15 6.55
N SER A 44 -7.00 -0.82 6.92
CA SER A 44 -6.01 -1.82 7.34
C SER A 44 -6.44 -2.52 8.63
N LYS A 45 -6.87 -1.76 9.65
CA LYS A 45 -7.42 -2.33 10.87
C LYS A 45 -8.66 -3.17 10.57
N TYR A 46 -9.57 -2.67 9.75
CA TYR A 46 -10.81 -3.35 9.40
C TYR A 46 -10.54 -4.72 8.77
N LEU A 47 -9.57 -4.84 7.85
CA LEU A 47 -9.23 -6.12 7.24
C LEU A 47 -8.59 -7.10 8.22
N ILE A 48 -7.79 -6.64 9.18
CA ILE A 48 -7.29 -7.47 10.30
C ILE A 48 -8.47 -7.97 11.15
N ASP A 49 -9.36 -7.08 11.59
CA ASP A 49 -10.50 -7.42 12.44
C ASP A 49 -11.49 -8.40 11.76
N GLN A 50 -11.60 -8.34 10.44
CA GLN A 50 -12.44 -9.24 9.64
C GLN A 50 -11.71 -10.53 9.21
N ASN A 51 -10.49 -10.77 9.68
CA ASN A 51 -9.65 -11.91 9.30
C ASN A 51 -9.50 -12.07 7.78
N LYS A 52 -9.44 -10.96 7.06
CA LYS A 52 -9.19 -10.96 5.60
C LYS A 52 -7.71 -10.88 5.26
N VAL A 53 -6.89 -10.43 6.23
CA VAL A 53 -5.42 -10.43 6.16
C VAL A 53 -4.84 -10.75 7.53
N ASP A 54 -3.67 -11.38 7.55
CA ASP A 54 -2.98 -11.78 8.80
C ASP A 54 -1.84 -10.83 9.13
N TYR A 55 -1.15 -10.30 8.12
CA TYR A 55 0.02 -9.45 8.26
C TYR A 55 -0.09 -8.18 7.42
N LEU A 56 0.43 -7.08 7.96
CA LEU A 56 0.50 -5.78 7.28
C LEU A 56 1.96 -5.41 6.99
N LEU A 57 2.28 -5.20 5.71
CA LEU A 57 3.53 -4.57 5.28
C LEU A 57 3.27 -3.09 5.03
N LEU A 58 3.77 -2.24 5.92
CA LEU A 58 3.61 -0.79 5.89
C LEU A 58 4.74 -0.20 5.04
N SER A 59 4.46 0.18 3.80
CA SER A 59 5.47 0.64 2.84
C SER A 59 5.32 2.12 2.54
N GLY A 60 6.42 2.86 2.62
CA GLY A 60 6.40 4.31 2.38
C GLY A 60 7.77 4.95 2.36
N ASP A 61 7.77 6.27 2.26
CA ASP A 61 8.96 7.11 2.17
C ASP A 61 9.53 7.41 3.57
N ASN A 62 10.86 7.27 3.71
CA ASN A 62 11.61 7.65 4.93
C ASN A 62 12.81 8.56 4.63
N ARG A 63 12.87 9.17 3.44
CA ARG A 63 14.04 9.96 3.00
C ARG A 63 14.33 11.20 3.84
N THR A 64 13.41 11.62 4.68
CA THR A 64 13.65 12.75 5.60
C THR A 64 13.66 12.26 7.04
N LEU A 65 14.60 12.75 7.85
CA LEU A 65 14.71 12.42 9.28
C LEU A 65 13.46 12.80 10.08
N GLN A 66 12.71 13.80 9.61
CA GLN A 66 11.52 14.33 10.28
C GLN A 66 10.23 13.60 9.87
N TYR A 67 10.26 12.82 8.79
CA TYR A 67 9.08 12.15 8.26
C TYR A 67 9.39 10.74 7.78
N ASN A 68 8.79 9.78 8.45
CA ASN A 68 8.94 8.35 8.20
C ASN A 68 7.54 7.74 8.14
N GLU A 69 7.04 7.52 6.92
CA GLU A 69 5.68 7.02 6.71
C GLU A 69 5.43 5.65 7.34
N PRO A 70 6.29 4.62 7.13
CA PRO A 70 6.07 3.31 7.74
C PRO A 70 6.03 3.35 9.26
N ARG A 71 6.94 4.10 9.89
CA ARG A 71 6.96 4.25 11.36
C ARG A 71 5.72 4.97 11.86
N THR A 72 5.27 6.01 11.16
CA THR A 72 4.07 6.78 11.53
C THR A 72 2.83 5.90 11.46
N MET A 73 2.66 5.14 10.36
CA MET A 73 1.57 4.18 10.22
C MET A 73 1.59 3.11 11.31
N PHE A 74 2.77 2.56 11.62
CA PHE A 74 2.95 1.56 12.66
C PHE A 74 2.49 2.06 14.03
N VAL A 75 2.93 3.27 14.42
CA VAL A 75 2.55 3.87 15.71
C VAL A 75 1.06 4.13 15.80
N ASP A 76 0.45 4.64 14.73
CA ASP A 76 -0.97 4.96 14.73
C ASP A 76 -1.85 3.70 14.68
N LEU A 77 -1.50 2.68 13.90
CA LEU A 77 -2.20 1.39 13.90
C LEU A 77 -2.11 0.69 15.26
N ARG A 78 -0.95 0.75 15.93
CA ARG A 78 -0.80 0.25 17.29
C ARG A 78 -1.75 0.95 18.25
N LYS A 79 -1.88 2.28 18.16
CA LYS A 79 -2.85 3.05 18.97
C LYS A 79 -4.29 2.66 18.67
N MET A 80 -4.59 2.22 17.47
CA MET A 80 -5.89 1.70 17.08
C MET A 80 -6.13 0.25 17.55
N GLY A 81 -5.14 -0.39 18.21
CA GLY A 81 -5.26 -1.73 18.77
C GLY A 81 -4.76 -2.86 17.85
N VAL A 82 -4.08 -2.56 16.74
CA VAL A 82 -3.44 -3.58 15.92
C VAL A 82 -2.16 -4.07 16.60
N SER A 83 -2.00 -5.40 16.72
CA SER A 83 -0.81 -6.00 17.34
C SER A 83 0.46 -5.65 16.58
N GLU A 84 1.53 -5.35 17.32
CA GLU A 84 2.85 -5.11 16.73
C GLU A 84 3.41 -6.33 15.98
N SER A 85 3.05 -7.54 16.45
CA SER A 85 3.53 -8.81 15.87
C SER A 85 3.05 -9.08 14.44
N VAL A 86 1.99 -8.40 13.99
CA VAL A 86 1.42 -8.56 12.65
C VAL A 86 1.80 -7.40 11.71
N MET A 87 2.63 -6.45 12.16
CA MET A 87 2.99 -5.26 11.40
C MET A 87 4.49 -5.20 11.07
N PHE A 88 4.81 -5.10 9.80
CA PHE A 88 6.16 -4.98 9.26
C PHE A 88 6.34 -3.66 8.52
N LYS A 89 7.55 -3.14 8.46
CA LYS A 89 7.86 -1.82 7.90
C LYS A 89 8.79 -1.95 6.70
N ASP A 90 8.38 -1.38 5.57
CA ASP A 90 9.22 -1.17 4.40
C ASP A 90 9.58 0.31 4.28
N PHE A 91 10.82 0.63 4.56
CA PHE A 91 11.34 2.01 4.58
C PHE A 91 11.82 2.52 3.21
N ALA A 92 11.73 1.70 2.17
CA ALA A 92 12.20 2.05 0.84
C ALA A 92 11.08 2.07 -0.23
N GLY A 93 9.84 2.20 0.19
CA GLY A 93 8.67 2.37 -0.67
C GLY A 93 8.51 3.81 -1.16
N PHE A 94 9.51 4.36 -1.86
CA PHE A 94 9.52 5.75 -2.30
C PHE A 94 8.50 6.08 -3.38
N ARG A 95 8.16 5.10 -4.21
CA ARG A 95 7.15 5.15 -5.28
C ARG A 95 6.27 3.91 -5.18
N THR A 96 5.11 3.96 -5.81
CA THR A 96 4.21 2.78 -5.91
C THR A 96 4.93 1.57 -6.50
N LEU A 97 5.79 1.81 -7.52
CA LEU A 97 6.63 0.77 -8.13
C LEU A 97 7.53 0.10 -7.07
N ASP A 98 8.21 0.90 -6.27
CA ASP A 98 9.13 0.39 -5.25
C ASP A 98 8.37 -0.47 -4.23
N SER A 99 7.25 0.03 -3.69
CA SER A 99 6.43 -0.69 -2.71
C SER A 99 5.95 -2.05 -3.22
N VAL A 100 5.37 -2.08 -4.44
CA VAL A 100 4.80 -3.30 -5.03
C VAL A 100 5.89 -4.33 -5.33
N VAL A 101 6.98 -3.93 -5.97
CA VAL A 101 8.05 -4.86 -6.34
C VAL A 101 8.82 -5.33 -5.12
N ARG A 102 9.07 -4.47 -4.13
CA ARG A 102 9.74 -4.82 -2.89
C ARG A 102 8.93 -5.80 -2.04
N ALA A 103 7.61 -5.66 -1.97
CA ALA A 103 6.75 -6.62 -1.28
C ALA A 103 7.02 -8.05 -1.78
N ASN A 104 7.12 -8.24 -3.09
CA ASN A 104 7.40 -9.56 -3.68
C ASN A 104 8.90 -9.94 -3.62
N LYS A 105 9.81 -9.06 -4.03
CA LYS A 105 11.23 -9.41 -4.23
C LYS A 105 12.06 -9.34 -2.95
N VAL A 106 11.76 -8.41 -2.05
CA VAL A 106 12.52 -8.21 -0.79
C VAL A 106 11.85 -8.96 0.35
N PHE A 107 10.55 -8.72 0.56
CA PHE A 107 9.80 -9.36 1.64
C PHE A 107 9.28 -10.75 1.30
N GLN A 108 9.52 -11.22 0.07
CA GLN A 108 9.18 -12.56 -0.43
C GLN A 108 7.70 -12.93 -0.26
N VAL A 109 6.83 -11.92 -0.37
CA VAL A 109 5.39 -12.11 -0.29
C VAL A 109 4.87 -12.60 -1.65
N PRO A 110 4.34 -13.84 -1.76
CA PRO A 110 3.95 -14.42 -3.05
C PRO A 110 2.67 -13.81 -3.59
N SER A 111 1.75 -13.46 -2.70
CA SER A 111 0.47 -12.85 -3.05
C SER A 111 -0.02 -11.95 -1.93
N PHE A 112 -0.64 -10.80 -2.25
CA PHE A 112 -1.07 -9.84 -1.24
C PHE A 112 -2.26 -8.98 -1.67
N THR A 113 -2.93 -8.42 -0.65
CA THR A 113 -3.95 -7.39 -0.81
C THR A 113 -3.30 -6.02 -0.68
N ILE A 114 -3.41 -5.18 -1.69
CA ILE A 114 -3.01 -3.77 -1.62
C ILE A 114 -4.12 -2.99 -0.90
N ILE A 115 -3.77 -2.13 0.04
CA ILE A 115 -4.71 -1.24 0.73
C ILE A 115 -4.39 0.21 0.35
N SER A 116 -5.30 0.84 -0.39
CA SER A 116 -5.17 2.24 -0.79
C SER A 116 -6.49 2.79 -1.34
N GLN A 117 -6.52 4.04 -1.81
CA GLN A 117 -7.68 4.57 -2.52
C GLN A 117 -7.77 4.02 -3.94
N LYS A 118 -8.99 3.97 -4.50
CA LYS A 118 -9.32 3.34 -5.80
C LYS A 118 -8.35 3.71 -6.93
N PHE A 119 -8.10 5.00 -7.13
CA PHE A 119 -7.18 5.47 -8.17
C PHE A 119 -5.73 4.97 -7.99
N HIS A 120 -5.31 4.81 -6.73
CA HIS A 120 -3.97 4.30 -6.40
C HIS A 120 -3.92 2.77 -6.53
N CYS A 121 -5.02 2.08 -6.18
CA CYS A 121 -5.20 0.65 -6.40
C CYS A 121 -4.97 0.26 -7.86
N GLU A 122 -5.66 0.94 -8.78
CA GLU A 122 -5.55 0.65 -10.21
C GLU A 122 -4.11 0.81 -10.72
N ARG A 123 -3.41 1.85 -10.28
CA ARG A 123 -2.00 2.07 -10.62
C ARG A 123 -1.09 0.98 -10.04
N ALA A 124 -1.29 0.60 -8.79
CA ALA A 124 -0.49 -0.42 -8.13
C ALA A 124 -0.72 -1.81 -8.74
N LEU A 125 -1.96 -2.15 -9.10
CA LEU A 125 -2.29 -3.40 -9.78
C LEU A 125 -1.73 -3.46 -11.20
N LEU A 126 -1.67 -2.34 -11.92
CA LEU A 126 -1.01 -2.29 -13.23
C LEU A 126 0.48 -2.64 -13.11
N ILE A 127 1.15 -2.10 -12.08
CA ILE A 127 2.55 -2.42 -11.77
C ILE A 127 2.68 -3.89 -11.40
N ALA A 128 1.85 -4.40 -10.50
CA ALA A 128 1.86 -5.80 -10.09
C ALA A 128 1.72 -6.74 -11.30
N LYS A 129 0.77 -6.45 -12.18
CA LYS A 129 0.56 -7.21 -13.42
C LYS A 129 1.78 -7.20 -14.34
N HIS A 130 2.46 -6.06 -14.49
CA HIS A 130 3.67 -5.95 -15.31
C HIS A 130 4.83 -6.81 -14.80
N TYR A 131 4.90 -7.03 -13.48
CA TYR A 131 5.94 -7.83 -12.83
C TYR A 131 5.49 -9.26 -12.49
N ASP A 132 4.35 -9.71 -13.03
CA ASP A 132 3.75 -11.03 -12.75
C ASP A 132 3.54 -11.30 -11.25
N ILE A 133 3.18 -10.26 -10.50
CA ILE A 133 2.91 -10.33 -9.06
C ILE A 133 1.41 -10.53 -8.86
N ASP A 134 1.04 -11.57 -8.08
CA ASP A 134 -0.35 -11.81 -7.74
C ASP A 134 -0.81 -10.87 -6.62
N ALA A 135 -1.50 -9.81 -7.02
CA ALA A 135 -2.07 -8.81 -6.11
C ALA A 135 -3.54 -8.55 -6.42
N ILE A 136 -4.30 -8.30 -5.37
CA ILE A 136 -5.65 -7.71 -5.40
C ILE A 136 -5.62 -6.41 -4.63
N CYS A 137 -6.65 -5.58 -4.73
CA CYS A 137 -6.71 -4.34 -3.96
C CYS A 137 -8.04 -4.18 -3.23
N PHE A 138 -7.96 -3.78 -1.97
CA PHE A 138 -9.11 -3.30 -1.20
C PHE A 138 -9.08 -1.78 -1.12
N THR A 139 -10.21 -1.14 -1.48
CA THR A 139 -10.27 0.32 -1.54
C THR A 139 -10.60 0.91 -0.17
N ALA A 140 -9.70 1.72 0.35
CA ALA A 140 -10.00 2.59 1.46
C ALA A 140 -10.98 3.68 1.04
N LYS A 141 -11.76 4.18 1.99
CA LYS A 141 -12.68 5.32 1.76
C LYS A 141 -11.95 6.46 1.07
N GLN A 142 -12.67 7.16 0.22
CA GLN A 142 -12.14 8.30 -0.51
C GLN A 142 -12.78 9.58 0.02
N PRO A 143 -11.99 10.57 0.49
CA PRO A 143 -12.53 11.88 0.78
C PRO A 143 -13.03 12.56 -0.48
N GLU A 144 -13.83 13.62 -0.34
CA GLU A 144 -14.24 14.42 -1.50
C GLU A 144 -13.04 14.84 -2.34
N VAL A 145 -13.10 14.52 -3.63
CA VAL A 145 -11.96 14.69 -4.53
C VAL A 145 -12.01 16.09 -5.15
N TYR A 146 -11.07 16.92 -4.80
CA TYR A 146 -10.88 18.22 -5.46
C TYR A 146 -10.37 18.01 -6.89
N PHE A 147 -10.78 18.89 -7.80
CA PHE A 147 -10.39 18.85 -9.22
C PHE A 147 -8.88 18.69 -9.45
N GLY A 148 -8.06 19.40 -8.68
CA GLY A 148 -6.61 19.28 -8.75
C GLY A 148 -6.06 17.88 -8.46
N THR A 149 -6.72 17.12 -7.59
CA THR A 149 -6.34 15.72 -7.31
C THR A 149 -6.60 14.82 -8.52
N ARG A 150 -7.72 15.03 -9.22
CA ARG A 150 -8.05 14.25 -10.45
C ARG A 150 -7.00 14.48 -11.55
N VAL A 151 -6.63 15.73 -11.79
CA VAL A 151 -5.61 16.08 -12.80
C VAL A 151 -4.25 15.44 -12.43
N ARG A 152 -3.83 15.59 -11.19
CA ARG A 152 -2.59 14.95 -10.70
C ARG A 152 -2.59 13.44 -10.93
N GLU A 153 -3.72 12.77 -10.70
CA GLU A 153 -3.81 11.31 -10.88
C GLU A 153 -3.72 10.87 -12.34
N ILE A 154 -4.24 11.65 -13.28
CA ILE A 154 -4.04 11.38 -14.70
C ILE A 154 -2.54 11.37 -15.03
N PHE A 155 -1.81 12.42 -14.63
CA PHE A 155 -0.37 12.49 -14.85
C PHE A 155 0.40 11.37 -14.12
N ALA A 156 -0.01 11.00 -12.89
CA ALA A 156 0.61 9.92 -12.16
C ALA A 156 0.42 8.56 -12.84
N ARG A 157 -0.75 8.31 -13.45
CA ARG A 157 -1.01 7.10 -14.24
C ARG A 157 -0.17 7.07 -15.52
N VAL A 158 -0.15 8.17 -16.28
CA VAL A 158 0.67 8.28 -17.49
C VAL A 158 2.14 8.05 -17.15
N LYS A 159 2.65 8.70 -16.09
CA LYS A 159 4.02 8.48 -15.62
C LYS A 159 4.28 7.02 -15.26
N ALA A 160 3.39 6.36 -14.53
CA ALA A 160 3.57 4.96 -14.18
C ALA A 160 3.66 4.05 -15.42
N VAL A 161 2.81 4.26 -16.42
CA VAL A 161 2.86 3.52 -17.69
C VAL A 161 4.18 3.77 -18.42
N LEU A 162 4.60 5.03 -18.51
CA LEU A 162 5.89 5.38 -19.15
C LEU A 162 7.07 4.75 -18.39
N ASP A 163 7.08 4.81 -17.06
CA ASP A 163 8.13 4.20 -16.23
C ASP A 163 8.22 2.67 -16.49
N LEU A 164 7.08 1.99 -16.68
CA LEU A 164 7.06 0.56 -17.02
C LEU A 164 7.57 0.29 -18.44
N ILE A 165 7.17 1.09 -19.44
CA ILE A 165 7.60 0.94 -20.83
C ILE A 165 9.12 1.16 -20.97
N ILE A 166 9.67 2.15 -20.25
CA ILE A 166 11.10 2.48 -20.26
C ILE A 166 11.93 1.49 -19.42
N GLY A 167 11.26 0.62 -18.65
CA GLY A 167 11.92 -0.36 -17.79
C GLY A 167 12.56 0.25 -16.53
N VAL A 168 11.95 1.28 -15.96
CA VAL A 168 12.41 1.89 -14.71
C VAL A 168 12.40 0.84 -13.59
N LYS A 169 13.55 0.61 -12.99
CA LYS A 169 13.73 -0.35 -11.89
C LYS A 169 13.41 0.30 -10.53
N PRO A 170 13.10 -0.51 -9.49
CA PRO A 170 13.02 -0.02 -8.12
C PRO A 170 14.33 0.65 -7.67
N TYR A 171 14.22 1.67 -6.84
CA TYR A 171 15.39 2.42 -6.33
C TYR A 171 16.33 1.52 -5.54
N PHE A 172 15.78 0.73 -4.61
CA PHE A 172 16.54 -0.19 -3.77
C PHE A 172 15.79 -1.52 -3.64
N LEU A 173 16.44 -2.61 -4.04
CA LEU A 173 15.94 -3.94 -3.69
C LEU A 173 16.54 -4.38 -2.35
N GLY A 174 17.85 -4.21 -2.15
CA GLY A 174 18.53 -4.66 -0.93
C GLY A 174 18.61 -6.18 -0.80
N THR A 175 18.97 -6.65 0.39
CA THR A 175 18.92 -8.08 0.72
C THR A 175 17.49 -8.52 0.98
N PRO A 176 17.13 -9.78 0.65
CA PRO A 176 15.83 -10.33 1.02
C PRO A 176 15.61 -10.34 2.54
N GLU A 177 14.44 -9.89 2.95
CA GLU A 177 13.96 -9.88 4.33
C GLU A 177 12.56 -10.56 4.37
N PRO A 178 12.49 -11.90 4.30
CA PRO A 178 11.22 -12.61 4.21
C PRO A 178 10.31 -12.31 5.40
N LEU A 179 9.03 -12.05 5.14
CA LEU A 179 8.03 -11.98 6.20
C LEU A 179 7.76 -13.37 6.77
N PRO A 180 7.29 -13.48 8.04
CA PRO A 180 6.90 -14.75 8.63
C PRO A 180 5.88 -15.47 7.74
N MET A 181 6.07 -16.78 7.58
CA MET A 181 5.03 -17.61 6.98
C MET A 181 3.84 -17.68 7.94
N PRO A 182 2.60 -17.63 7.43
CA PRO A 182 1.43 -17.85 8.28
C PRO A 182 1.52 -19.24 8.92
N ALA A 183 1.04 -19.35 10.16
CA ALA A 183 0.86 -20.66 10.78
C ALA A 183 -0.21 -21.43 10.00
N GLU A 184 0.07 -22.69 9.65
CA GLU A 184 -0.89 -23.61 9.03
C GLU A 184 -2.08 -23.89 9.96
#